data_b0218fffc02daac390d3416e3a26e965
#
_entry.id   b0218fffc02daac390d3416e3a26e965
#
_cell.length_a   1.000
_cell.length_b   1.000
_cell.length_c   1.000
_cell.angle_alpha   90.00
_cell.angle_beta   90.00
_cell.angle_gamma   90.00
#
_symmetry.space_group_name_H-M   'P 1'
#
loop_
_entity.id
_entity.type
_entity.pdbx_description
1 polymer ?
#
loop_
_entity_poly.entity_id
_entity_poly.type
_entity_poly.pdbx_seq_one_letter_code
_entity_poly.pdbx_strand_id
1 'polypeptide(L)'
;EYIQQCELALGRGEHSRWCTNEKTAMEAALGMSYVGKRALVCMKHVGLNVAADAFVNSAMTGTNGGLVVLVADDPSMHSSQNEQDSRFYGKFAFVPILEPSTQQEAYDMMSYAFDLSERAQLPVLMRVTTRMAHSRAVVSLRPERQENELKFPEDLSRWVLLPAIARRRYMALLGQQPELEKTAESSPFNRFSDGKNHTCGVIACGIGYNYLMENFPEGCDFPVLKLSQYPLPKESIRRMAEMCKEILVLEDGQPFVEEQLAGILPTACRVRGRLTGDLPRTGELTPDNIRPALGLVPATGFIASEHVVPRPPALCTGCGHRDMYEALNVVVREFPDAKVFSDIGCYTLGALPPFRAIHT
;
A
#
# COMPACT_ATOMS: atom_id res chain seq x y z
N GLU A 1 -4.61 -9.21 -16.49
CA GLU A 1 -4.43 -9.60 -17.89
C GLU A 1 -3.24 -10.53 -18.08
N TYR A 2 -2.00 -10.15 -17.66
CA TYR A 2 -0.83 -11.02 -17.79
C TYR A 2 -1.00 -12.38 -17.08
N ILE A 3 -1.52 -12.38 -15.84
CA ILE A 3 -1.79 -13.61 -15.09
C ILE A 3 -2.80 -14.48 -15.84
N GLN A 4 -3.90 -13.91 -16.34
CA GLN A 4 -4.91 -14.64 -17.13
C GLN A 4 -4.31 -15.25 -18.39
N GLN A 5 -3.47 -14.51 -19.11
CA GLN A 5 -2.78 -15.02 -20.28
C GLN A 5 -1.83 -16.17 -19.92
N CYS A 6 -1.11 -16.08 -18.81
CA CYS A 6 -0.25 -17.16 -18.33
C CYS A 6 -1.06 -18.41 -17.94
N GLU A 7 -2.19 -18.26 -17.25
CA GLU A 7 -3.07 -19.37 -16.88
C GLU A 7 -3.62 -20.09 -18.11
N LEU A 8 -4.09 -19.34 -19.11
CA LEU A 8 -4.55 -19.89 -20.38
C LEU A 8 -3.43 -20.66 -21.11
N ALA A 9 -2.23 -20.07 -21.18
CA ALA A 9 -1.08 -20.69 -21.83
C ALA A 9 -0.62 -21.98 -21.14
N LEU A 10 -0.80 -22.07 -19.82
CA LEU A 10 -0.44 -23.25 -19.02
C LEU A 10 -1.58 -24.29 -18.91
N GLY A 11 -2.77 -24.00 -19.45
CA GLY A 11 -3.93 -24.87 -19.37
C GLY A 11 -4.45 -25.08 -17.93
N ARG A 12 -4.21 -24.13 -17.02
CA ARG A 12 -4.54 -24.22 -15.59
C ARG A 12 -5.97 -23.82 -15.24
N GLY A 13 -6.79 -23.40 -16.20
CA GLY A 13 -8.12 -22.84 -15.95
C GLY A 13 -8.07 -21.38 -15.51
N GLU A 14 -9.23 -20.75 -15.35
CA GLU A 14 -9.34 -19.34 -14.98
C GLU A 14 -9.42 -19.18 -13.45
N HIS A 15 -8.32 -18.84 -12.80
CA HIS A 15 -8.28 -18.50 -11.38
C HIS A 15 -8.21 -16.99 -11.13
N SER A 16 -7.99 -16.18 -12.18
CA SER A 16 -7.94 -14.74 -12.12
C SER A 16 -8.92 -14.08 -13.10
N ARG A 17 -9.59 -13.02 -12.67
CA ARG A 17 -10.52 -12.26 -13.50
C ARG A 17 -10.65 -10.81 -13.08
N TRP A 18 -11.05 -9.99 -14.04
CA TRP A 18 -11.50 -8.64 -13.80
C TRP A 18 -12.93 -8.65 -13.25
N CYS A 19 -13.19 -7.74 -12.31
CA CYS A 19 -14.53 -7.45 -11.81
C CYS A 19 -14.99 -6.07 -12.31
N THR A 20 -16.29 -5.80 -12.25
CA THR A 20 -16.89 -4.54 -12.71
C THR A 20 -16.43 -3.34 -11.88
N ASN A 21 -16.13 -3.53 -10.60
CA ASN A 21 -15.55 -2.53 -9.71
C ASN A 21 -14.87 -3.22 -8.50
N GLU A 22 -14.18 -2.42 -7.70
CA GLU A 22 -13.37 -2.91 -6.57
C GLU A 22 -14.23 -3.46 -5.44
N LYS A 23 -15.43 -2.93 -5.21
CA LYS A 23 -16.37 -3.49 -4.22
C LYS A 23 -16.74 -4.92 -4.59
N THR A 24 -17.16 -5.15 -5.84
CA THR A 24 -17.51 -6.48 -6.34
C THR A 24 -16.32 -7.45 -6.28
N ALA A 25 -15.10 -6.96 -6.60
CA ALA A 25 -13.89 -7.76 -6.48
C ALA A 25 -13.61 -8.17 -5.03
N MET A 26 -13.74 -7.24 -4.09
CA MET A 26 -13.54 -7.50 -2.66
C MET A 26 -14.58 -8.48 -2.10
N GLU A 27 -15.85 -8.31 -2.45
CA GLU A 27 -16.94 -9.19 -2.02
C GLU A 27 -16.79 -10.61 -2.59
N ALA A 28 -16.37 -10.74 -3.87
CA ALA A 28 -16.10 -12.04 -4.47
C ALA A 28 -14.92 -12.76 -3.77
N ALA A 29 -13.83 -12.04 -3.51
CA ALA A 29 -12.67 -12.57 -2.78
C ALA A 29 -13.05 -12.98 -1.34
N LEU A 30 -13.87 -12.19 -0.66
CA LEU A 30 -14.39 -12.52 0.66
C LEU A 30 -15.25 -13.79 0.63
N GLY A 31 -16.13 -13.94 -0.37
CA GLY A 31 -16.92 -15.16 -0.58
C GLY A 31 -16.04 -16.40 -0.78
N MET A 32 -14.96 -16.29 -1.55
CA MET A 32 -13.97 -17.37 -1.70
C MET A 32 -13.30 -17.72 -0.36
N SER A 33 -12.94 -16.70 0.42
CA SER A 33 -12.38 -16.90 1.76
C SER A 33 -13.38 -17.63 2.68
N TYR A 34 -14.65 -17.29 2.64
CA TYR A 34 -15.68 -17.91 3.48
C TYR A 34 -15.80 -19.42 3.24
N VAL A 35 -15.59 -19.89 2.01
CA VAL A 35 -15.59 -21.31 1.69
C VAL A 35 -14.23 -22.00 1.88
N GLY A 36 -13.27 -21.33 2.50
CA GLY A 36 -11.96 -21.88 2.87
C GLY A 36 -10.86 -21.69 1.81
N LYS A 37 -11.15 -21.11 0.65
CA LYS A 37 -10.15 -20.85 -0.40
C LYS A 37 -9.36 -19.57 -0.10
N ARG A 38 -8.10 -19.56 -0.52
CA ARG A 38 -7.28 -18.35 -0.52
C ARG A 38 -7.71 -17.43 -1.64
N ALA A 39 -7.79 -16.15 -1.35
CA ALA A 39 -8.13 -15.12 -2.33
C ALA A 39 -7.20 -13.92 -2.22
N LEU A 40 -6.81 -13.41 -3.39
CA LEU A 40 -6.07 -12.16 -3.55
C LEU A 40 -6.94 -11.18 -4.33
N VAL A 41 -7.16 -9.99 -3.79
CA VAL A 41 -7.77 -8.89 -4.51
C VAL A 41 -6.76 -7.74 -4.66
N CYS A 42 -6.66 -7.18 -5.87
CA CYS A 42 -5.70 -6.13 -6.18
C CYS A 42 -6.44 -4.89 -6.65
N MET A 43 -6.05 -3.72 -6.13
CA MET A 43 -6.63 -2.43 -6.51
C MET A 43 -5.68 -1.27 -6.23
N LYS A 44 -5.95 -0.11 -6.83
CA LYS A 44 -5.32 1.15 -6.41
C LYS A 44 -5.92 1.65 -5.10
N HIS A 45 -5.23 2.60 -4.46
CA HIS A 45 -5.73 3.25 -3.25
C HIS A 45 -7.13 3.87 -3.42
N VAL A 46 -7.43 4.46 -4.58
CA VAL A 46 -8.76 4.99 -4.88
C VAL A 46 -9.82 3.89 -4.98
N GLY A 47 -9.44 2.70 -5.46
CA GLY A 47 -10.31 1.53 -5.49
C GLY A 47 -10.64 1.00 -4.09
N LEU A 48 -9.70 1.14 -3.14
CA LEU A 48 -9.96 0.79 -1.75
C LEU A 48 -11.07 1.66 -1.13
N ASN A 49 -11.21 2.92 -1.57
CA ASN A 49 -12.35 3.75 -1.15
C ASN A 49 -13.69 3.15 -1.59
N VAL A 50 -13.74 2.57 -2.79
CA VAL A 50 -14.94 1.91 -3.33
C VAL A 50 -15.21 0.59 -2.59
N ALA A 51 -14.17 -0.13 -2.23
CA ALA A 51 -14.24 -1.41 -1.51
C ALA A 51 -14.28 -1.26 0.02
N ALA A 52 -14.24 -0.04 0.56
CA ALA A 52 -14.03 0.23 1.98
C ALA A 52 -15.06 -0.45 2.89
N ASP A 53 -16.33 -0.44 2.52
CA ASP A 53 -17.39 -1.11 3.30
C ASP A 53 -17.12 -2.62 3.41
N ALA A 54 -16.89 -3.30 2.29
CA ALA A 54 -16.60 -4.72 2.27
C ALA A 54 -15.28 -5.04 3.01
N PHE A 55 -14.25 -4.19 2.86
CA PHE A 55 -12.98 -4.36 3.55
C PHE A 55 -13.10 -4.23 5.06
N VAL A 56 -13.73 -3.19 5.58
CA VAL A 56 -13.91 -2.97 7.02
C VAL A 56 -14.80 -4.06 7.64
N ASN A 57 -15.89 -4.42 6.95
CA ASN A 57 -16.77 -5.48 7.42
C ASN A 57 -16.10 -6.86 7.39
N SER A 58 -15.17 -7.12 6.48
CA SER A 58 -14.40 -8.38 6.45
C SER A 58 -13.54 -8.58 7.69
N ALA A 59 -13.06 -7.51 8.34
CA ALA A 59 -12.40 -7.58 9.63
C ALA A 59 -13.36 -7.97 10.77
N MET A 60 -14.60 -7.49 10.70
CA MET A 60 -15.65 -7.82 11.68
C MET A 60 -16.14 -9.26 11.55
N THR A 61 -16.41 -9.71 10.33
CA THR A 61 -16.84 -11.10 10.06
C THR A 61 -15.67 -12.08 10.24
N GLY A 62 -14.47 -11.62 9.95
CA GLY A 62 -13.27 -12.43 9.84
C GLY A 62 -13.23 -13.23 8.54
N THR A 63 -12.13 -13.96 8.36
CA THR A 63 -11.86 -14.83 7.21
C THR A 63 -11.89 -16.30 7.63
N ASN A 64 -12.01 -17.21 6.65
CA ASN A 64 -11.87 -18.64 6.84
C ASN A 64 -10.65 -19.16 6.05
N GLY A 65 -10.63 -19.05 4.72
CA GLY A 65 -9.40 -19.13 3.94
C GLY A 65 -8.67 -17.79 3.93
N GLY A 66 -7.38 -17.79 3.62
CA GLY A 66 -6.57 -16.58 3.62
C GLY A 66 -7.09 -15.53 2.62
N LEU A 67 -7.22 -14.28 3.07
CA LEU A 67 -7.63 -13.15 2.25
C LEU A 67 -6.55 -12.06 2.29
N VAL A 68 -5.97 -11.75 1.14
CA VAL A 68 -4.99 -10.68 0.97
C VAL A 68 -5.57 -9.59 0.08
N VAL A 69 -5.50 -8.35 0.58
CA VAL A 69 -5.93 -7.15 -0.14
C VAL A 69 -4.68 -6.35 -0.50
N LEU A 70 -4.25 -6.46 -1.76
CA LEU A 70 -3.10 -5.74 -2.27
C LEU A 70 -3.54 -4.37 -2.79
N VAL A 71 -2.99 -3.32 -2.20
CA VAL A 71 -3.31 -1.94 -2.55
C VAL A 71 -2.07 -1.22 -3.03
N ALA A 72 -2.17 -0.62 -4.22
CA ALA A 72 -1.11 0.19 -4.82
C ALA A 72 -1.36 1.66 -4.53
N ASP A 73 -0.56 2.22 -3.62
CA ASP A 73 -0.53 3.64 -3.32
C ASP A 73 0.36 4.38 -4.32
N ASP A 74 0.03 5.64 -4.58
CA ASP A 74 0.75 6.48 -5.54
C ASP A 74 1.24 7.78 -4.88
N PRO A 75 2.26 7.70 -3.98
CA PRO A 75 2.90 8.89 -3.46
C PRO A 75 3.41 9.77 -4.60
N SER A 76 3.23 11.09 -4.47
CA SER A 76 3.53 12.06 -5.53
C SER A 76 2.56 12.06 -6.73
N MET A 77 1.52 11.26 -6.72
CA MET A 77 0.45 11.29 -7.74
C MET A 77 0.97 11.15 -9.19
N HIS A 78 1.85 10.17 -9.45
CA HIS A 78 2.41 9.95 -10.79
C HIS A 78 1.33 9.65 -11.83
N SER A 79 0.25 8.96 -11.42
CA SER A 79 -0.90 8.66 -12.28
C SER A 79 -2.22 8.60 -11.52
N SER A 80 -2.36 9.38 -10.46
CA SER A 80 -3.56 9.41 -9.61
C SER A 80 -4.07 10.84 -9.42
N GLN A 81 -5.38 10.98 -9.18
CA GLN A 81 -6.02 12.27 -8.94
C GLN A 81 -5.78 12.84 -7.53
N ASN A 82 -5.29 12.02 -6.61
CA ASN A 82 -4.96 12.42 -5.24
C ASN A 82 -3.89 11.50 -4.65
N GLU A 83 -3.31 11.90 -3.51
CA GLU A 83 -2.42 11.09 -2.71
C GLU A 83 -3.15 10.57 -1.49
N GLN A 84 -3.21 9.25 -1.35
CA GLN A 84 -3.79 8.56 -0.20
C GLN A 84 -2.79 7.56 0.35
N ASP A 85 -2.99 7.16 1.60
CA ASP A 85 -2.17 6.15 2.26
C ASP A 85 -3.08 5.05 2.81
N SER A 86 -3.03 3.89 2.19
CA SER A 86 -3.87 2.75 2.52
C SER A 86 -3.62 2.17 3.91
N ARG A 87 -2.48 2.50 4.55
CA ARG A 87 -2.19 2.08 5.93
C ARG A 87 -3.23 2.60 6.93
N PHE A 88 -3.81 3.79 6.68
CA PHE A 88 -4.90 4.33 7.52
C PHE A 88 -6.14 3.43 7.48
N TYR A 89 -6.47 2.83 6.32
CA TYR A 89 -7.56 1.86 6.23
C TYR A 89 -7.27 0.60 7.03
N GLY A 90 -6.05 0.07 6.94
CA GLY A 90 -5.64 -1.10 7.71
C GLY A 90 -5.71 -0.86 9.22
N LYS A 91 -5.25 0.32 9.68
CA LYS A 91 -5.38 0.75 11.07
C LYS A 91 -6.84 0.91 11.50
N PHE A 92 -7.66 1.57 10.68
CA PHE A 92 -9.08 1.78 10.93
C PHE A 92 -9.84 0.46 11.05
N ALA A 93 -9.52 -0.51 10.19
CA ALA A 93 -10.12 -1.85 10.20
C ALA A 93 -9.50 -2.81 11.24
N PHE A 94 -8.45 -2.41 11.95
CA PHE A 94 -7.72 -3.25 12.93
C PHE A 94 -7.11 -4.52 12.33
N VAL A 95 -6.66 -4.47 11.07
CA VAL A 95 -6.07 -5.60 10.36
C VAL A 95 -4.56 -5.49 10.24
N PRO A 96 -3.83 -6.62 10.09
CA PRO A 96 -2.41 -6.57 9.80
C PRO A 96 -2.13 -5.88 8.46
N ILE A 97 -1.04 -5.11 8.42
CA ILE A 97 -0.56 -4.45 7.21
C ILE A 97 0.85 -4.95 6.91
N LEU A 98 1.14 -5.22 5.66
CA LEU A 98 2.47 -5.57 5.16
C LEU A 98 2.90 -4.53 4.12
N GLU A 99 4.15 -4.10 4.20
CA GLU A 99 4.73 -3.08 3.33
C GLU A 99 6.16 -3.49 2.95
N PRO A 100 6.35 -4.18 1.80
CA PRO A 100 7.65 -4.70 1.40
C PRO A 100 8.64 -3.57 1.03
N SER A 101 9.92 -3.83 1.28
CA SER A 101 11.01 -2.93 0.89
C SER A 101 11.67 -3.33 -0.43
N THR A 102 11.60 -4.61 -0.82
CA THR A 102 12.20 -5.13 -2.05
C THR A 102 11.25 -6.06 -2.79
N GLN A 103 11.54 -6.36 -4.05
CA GLN A 103 10.74 -7.28 -4.88
C GLN A 103 10.78 -8.71 -4.34
N GLN A 104 11.94 -9.18 -3.85
CA GLN A 104 12.03 -10.48 -3.19
C GLN A 104 11.16 -10.52 -1.93
N GLU A 105 11.21 -9.45 -1.14
CA GLU A 105 10.38 -9.36 0.06
C GLU A 105 8.88 -9.31 -0.29
N ALA A 106 8.48 -8.58 -1.35
CA ALA A 106 7.10 -8.56 -1.82
C ALA A 106 6.61 -9.97 -2.21
N TYR A 107 7.47 -10.73 -2.90
CA TYR A 107 7.18 -12.12 -3.26
C TYR A 107 7.05 -13.01 -2.02
N ASP A 108 7.98 -12.92 -1.08
CA ASP A 108 7.97 -13.73 0.15
C ASP A 108 6.81 -13.37 1.07
N MET A 109 6.50 -12.08 1.18
CA MET A 109 5.38 -11.58 1.97
C MET A 109 4.03 -12.06 1.47
N MET A 110 3.85 -12.32 0.17
CA MET A 110 2.58 -12.81 -0.34
C MET A 110 2.22 -14.17 0.29
N SER A 111 3.18 -15.09 0.35
CA SER A 111 2.99 -16.38 1.02
C SER A 111 2.71 -16.21 2.52
N TYR A 112 3.51 -15.35 3.17
CA TYR A 112 3.35 -15.05 4.58
C TYR A 112 2.02 -14.37 4.90
N ALA A 113 1.53 -13.50 4.01
CA ALA A 113 0.24 -12.80 4.18
C ALA A 113 -0.93 -13.78 4.24
N PHE A 114 -0.94 -14.81 3.40
CA PHE A 114 -1.95 -15.87 3.47
C PHE A 114 -1.88 -16.63 4.79
N ASP A 115 -0.67 -17.00 5.24
CA ASP A 115 -0.49 -17.70 6.52
C ASP A 115 -0.91 -16.81 7.70
N LEU A 116 -0.59 -15.53 7.65
CA LEU A 116 -1.00 -14.55 8.68
C LEU A 116 -2.51 -14.38 8.71
N SER A 117 -3.14 -14.25 7.53
CA SER A 117 -4.60 -14.13 7.41
C SER A 117 -5.32 -15.36 7.97
N GLU A 118 -4.85 -16.57 7.66
CA GLU A 118 -5.44 -17.83 8.14
C GLU A 118 -5.28 -17.98 9.66
N ARG A 119 -4.12 -17.63 10.22
CA ARG A 119 -3.88 -17.68 11.68
C ARG A 119 -4.71 -16.65 12.44
N ALA A 120 -4.71 -15.41 11.99
CA ALA A 120 -5.45 -14.33 12.62
C ALA A 120 -6.95 -14.37 12.33
N GLN A 121 -7.36 -15.11 11.30
CA GLN A 121 -8.72 -15.06 10.76
C GLN A 121 -9.19 -13.64 10.42
N LEU A 122 -8.28 -12.85 9.85
CA LEU A 122 -8.49 -11.46 9.41
C LEU A 122 -7.97 -11.29 7.98
N PRO A 123 -8.52 -10.36 7.20
CA PRO A 123 -7.87 -9.96 5.98
C PRO A 123 -6.50 -9.35 6.29
N VAL A 124 -5.55 -9.48 5.38
CA VAL A 124 -4.24 -8.80 5.45
C VAL A 124 -4.18 -7.76 4.35
N LEU A 125 -3.91 -6.53 4.70
CA LEU A 125 -3.65 -5.47 3.72
C LEU A 125 -2.17 -5.50 3.35
N MET A 126 -1.87 -5.65 2.06
CA MET A 126 -0.51 -5.55 1.54
C MET A 126 -0.39 -4.27 0.71
N ARG A 127 0.41 -3.33 1.20
CA ARG A 127 0.65 -2.04 0.56
C ARG A 127 1.88 -2.11 -0.33
N VAL A 128 1.75 -1.65 -1.57
CA VAL A 128 2.89 -1.38 -2.45
C VAL A 128 2.80 0.04 -2.97
N THR A 129 3.96 0.69 -3.16
CA THR A 129 4.00 2.03 -3.76
C THR A 129 4.31 1.96 -5.25
N THR A 130 4.06 3.05 -5.98
CA THR A 130 4.30 3.15 -7.42
C THR A 130 5.71 2.68 -7.79
N ARG A 131 6.73 3.12 -7.05
CA ARG A 131 8.12 2.74 -7.32
C ARG A 131 8.33 1.23 -7.17
N MET A 132 7.77 0.62 -6.13
CA MET A 132 7.82 -0.83 -5.95
C MET A 132 7.09 -1.56 -7.07
N ALA A 133 5.88 -1.11 -7.44
CA ALA A 133 5.05 -1.74 -8.46
C ALA A 133 5.65 -1.68 -9.87
N HIS A 134 6.42 -0.63 -10.18
CA HIS A 134 7.06 -0.44 -11.48
C HIS A 134 8.51 -0.95 -11.55
N SER A 135 9.10 -1.32 -10.42
CA SER A 135 10.46 -1.86 -10.38
C SER A 135 10.50 -3.33 -10.78
N ARG A 136 11.64 -3.79 -11.25
CA ARG A 136 11.88 -5.18 -11.66
C ARG A 136 13.14 -5.72 -11.02
N ALA A 137 13.09 -6.97 -10.57
CA ALA A 137 14.25 -7.69 -10.08
C ALA A 137 14.11 -9.18 -10.36
N VAL A 138 15.23 -9.89 -10.30
CA VAL A 138 15.24 -11.35 -10.26
C VAL A 138 14.86 -11.77 -8.85
N VAL A 139 13.93 -12.70 -8.72
CA VAL A 139 13.48 -13.26 -7.43
C VAL A 139 13.73 -14.76 -7.38
N SER A 140 14.09 -15.24 -6.20
CA SER A 140 14.19 -16.68 -5.91
C SER A 140 12.78 -17.21 -5.67
N LEU A 141 12.37 -18.19 -6.49
CA LEU A 141 11.04 -18.78 -6.39
C LEU A 141 10.94 -19.77 -5.24
N ARG A 142 9.80 -19.83 -4.60
CA ARG A 142 9.43 -20.86 -3.63
C ARG A 142 8.73 -22.02 -4.32
N PRO A 143 8.71 -23.22 -3.70
CA PRO A 143 7.85 -24.32 -4.15
C PRO A 143 6.38 -23.88 -4.23
N GLU A 144 5.65 -24.47 -5.15
CA GLU A 144 4.22 -24.23 -5.31
C GLU A 144 3.45 -24.65 -4.04
N ARG A 145 2.52 -23.80 -3.63
CA ARG A 145 1.67 -24.08 -2.47
C ARG A 145 0.50 -24.96 -2.89
N GLN A 146 0.15 -25.91 -2.04
CA GLN A 146 -1.08 -26.65 -2.20
C GLN A 146 -2.30 -25.76 -1.98
N GLU A 147 -3.34 -25.98 -2.75
CA GLU A 147 -4.62 -25.33 -2.55
C GLU A 147 -5.29 -25.79 -1.25
N ASN A 148 -6.04 -24.89 -0.64
CA ASN A 148 -6.93 -25.26 0.45
C ASN A 148 -8.12 -26.07 -0.07
N GLU A 149 -8.57 -27.04 0.71
CA GLU A 149 -9.84 -27.72 0.46
C GLU A 149 -11.02 -26.76 0.70
N LEU A 150 -12.13 -27.02 0.01
CA LEU A 150 -13.39 -26.34 0.32
C LEU A 150 -13.87 -26.75 1.70
N LYS A 151 -14.00 -25.80 2.59
CA LYS A 151 -14.42 -26.01 3.97
C LYS A 151 -15.30 -24.89 4.46
N PHE A 152 -16.56 -25.16 4.67
CA PHE A 152 -17.45 -24.27 5.38
C PHE A 152 -17.22 -24.37 6.89
N PRO A 153 -17.20 -23.27 7.64
CA PRO A 153 -17.21 -23.34 9.10
C PRO A 153 -18.54 -23.88 9.61
N GLU A 154 -18.50 -24.54 10.76
CA GLU A 154 -19.70 -25.07 11.40
C GLU A 154 -20.65 -23.96 11.87
N ASP A 155 -20.11 -22.86 12.37
CA ASP A 155 -20.88 -21.68 12.79
C ASP A 155 -20.87 -20.58 11.74
N LEU A 156 -21.93 -20.51 10.93
CA LEU A 156 -22.14 -19.46 9.94
C LEU A 156 -22.63 -18.13 10.55
N SER A 157 -23.09 -18.15 11.82
CA SER A 157 -23.65 -16.96 12.47
C SER A 157 -22.63 -15.83 12.60
N ARG A 158 -21.34 -16.16 12.65
CA ARG A 158 -20.24 -15.17 12.71
C ARG A 158 -20.25 -14.17 11.56
N TRP A 159 -20.80 -14.53 10.41
CA TRP A 159 -20.88 -13.70 9.20
C TRP A 159 -22.16 -12.86 9.12
N VAL A 160 -23.07 -13.06 10.07
CA VAL A 160 -24.31 -12.29 10.13
C VAL A 160 -24.16 -11.21 11.21
N LEU A 161 -23.88 -9.98 10.79
CA LEU A 161 -23.57 -8.86 11.68
C LEU A 161 -24.83 -8.20 12.28
N LEU A 162 -25.70 -9.01 12.92
CA LEU A 162 -26.73 -8.46 13.80
C LEU A 162 -26.07 -7.71 14.97
N PRO A 163 -26.70 -6.67 15.55
CA PRO A 163 -26.08 -5.81 16.58
C PRO A 163 -25.43 -6.57 17.75
N ALA A 164 -26.06 -7.66 18.20
CA ALA A 164 -25.51 -8.48 19.30
C ALA A 164 -24.27 -9.27 18.87
N ILE A 165 -24.26 -9.78 17.63
CA ILE A 165 -23.14 -10.52 17.06
C ILE A 165 -21.99 -9.53 16.75
N ALA A 166 -22.31 -8.40 16.14
CA ALA A 166 -21.35 -7.36 15.80
C ALA A 166 -20.58 -6.86 17.04
N ARG A 167 -21.27 -6.62 18.15
CA ARG A 167 -20.60 -6.24 19.42
C ARG A 167 -19.61 -7.31 19.91
N ARG A 168 -19.97 -8.58 19.87
CA ARG A 168 -19.06 -9.68 20.26
C ARG A 168 -17.84 -9.75 19.32
N ARG A 169 -18.09 -9.64 18.01
CA ARG A 169 -17.01 -9.67 17.00
C ARG A 169 -16.06 -8.49 17.16
N TYR A 170 -16.58 -7.31 17.42
CA TYR A 170 -15.75 -6.12 17.67
C TYR A 170 -14.88 -6.29 18.90
N MET A 171 -15.43 -6.79 20.02
CA MET A 171 -14.64 -7.09 21.21
C MET A 171 -13.56 -8.14 20.96
N ALA A 172 -13.86 -9.17 20.17
CA ALA A 172 -12.88 -10.18 19.78
C ALA A 172 -11.76 -9.56 18.90
N LEU A 173 -12.12 -8.71 17.95
CA LEU A 173 -11.17 -7.99 17.09
C LEU A 173 -10.22 -7.08 17.90
N LEU A 174 -10.75 -6.34 18.86
CA LEU A 174 -9.94 -5.55 19.80
C LEU A 174 -9.04 -6.43 20.66
N GLY A 175 -9.57 -7.56 21.14
CA GLY A 175 -8.80 -8.53 21.95
C GLY A 175 -7.64 -9.19 21.20
N GLN A 176 -7.67 -9.23 19.89
CA GLN A 176 -6.58 -9.76 19.05
C GLN A 176 -5.42 -8.78 18.85
N GLN A 177 -5.63 -7.47 19.08
CA GLN A 177 -4.60 -6.46 18.78
C GLN A 177 -3.27 -6.69 19.51
N PRO A 178 -3.22 -7.09 20.81
CA PRO A 178 -1.96 -7.40 21.48
C PRO A 178 -1.19 -8.57 20.83
N GLU A 179 -1.89 -9.56 20.29
CA GLU A 179 -1.24 -10.68 19.60
C GLU A 179 -0.71 -10.27 18.23
N LEU A 180 -1.43 -9.41 17.51
CA LEU A 180 -0.94 -8.84 16.27
C LEU A 180 0.30 -7.96 16.48
N GLU A 181 0.35 -7.18 17.57
CA GLU A 181 1.55 -6.43 17.99
C GLU A 181 2.74 -7.35 18.23
N LYS A 182 2.56 -8.45 18.97
CA LYS A 182 3.62 -9.46 19.20
C LYS A 182 4.06 -10.12 17.89
N THR A 183 3.11 -10.40 16.99
CA THR A 183 3.41 -10.97 15.69
C THR A 183 4.23 -9.98 14.84
N ALA A 184 3.96 -8.70 14.92
CA ALA A 184 4.75 -7.67 14.26
C ALA A 184 6.14 -7.50 14.90
N GLU A 185 6.23 -7.59 16.24
CA GLU A 185 7.51 -7.53 16.96
C GLU A 185 8.44 -8.68 16.57
N SER A 186 7.91 -9.88 16.39
CA SER A 186 8.66 -11.08 15.99
C SER A 186 8.67 -11.33 14.48
N SER A 187 8.21 -10.40 13.68
CA SER A 187 8.10 -10.55 12.23
C SER A 187 9.49 -10.74 11.58
N PRO A 188 9.64 -11.68 10.64
CA PRO A 188 10.89 -11.81 9.88
C PRO A 188 11.18 -10.60 8.98
N PHE A 189 10.19 -9.73 8.77
CA PHE A 189 10.27 -8.56 7.91
C PHE A 189 10.56 -7.26 8.69
N ASN A 190 10.29 -7.24 10.00
CA ASN A 190 10.73 -6.17 10.88
C ASN A 190 12.10 -6.53 11.45
N ARG A 191 13.03 -5.58 11.40
CA ARG A 191 14.38 -5.84 11.88
C ARG A 191 14.94 -4.62 12.60
N PHE A 192 15.34 -4.82 13.85
CA PHE A 192 16.11 -3.85 14.60
C PHE A 192 17.60 -4.13 14.38
N SER A 193 18.34 -3.14 13.92
CA SER A 193 19.79 -3.17 13.81
C SER A 193 20.35 -2.06 14.67
N ASP A 194 21.25 -2.41 15.58
CA ASP A 194 21.96 -1.41 16.39
C ASP A 194 23.03 -0.70 15.55
N GLY A 195 23.38 0.52 15.97
CA GLY A 195 24.42 1.33 15.35
C GLY A 195 25.34 1.92 16.41
N LYS A 196 26.46 2.48 16.01
CA LYS A 196 27.43 3.10 16.94
C LYS A 196 27.05 4.53 17.30
N ASN A 197 26.26 5.19 16.49
CA ASN A 197 25.84 6.58 16.65
C ASN A 197 24.40 6.69 17.15
N HIS A 198 24.23 6.83 18.45
CA HIS A 198 22.94 6.93 19.12
C HIS A 198 22.38 8.37 19.20
N THR A 199 22.91 9.31 18.44
CA THR A 199 22.35 10.66 18.39
C THR A 199 20.96 10.67 17.75
N CYS A 200 20.73 9.81 16.77
CA CYS A 200 19.45 9.65 16.07
C CYS A 200 19.19 8.16 15.79
N GLY A 201 17.99 7.69 16.10
CA GLY A 201 17.49 6.40 15.61
C GLY A 201 16.67 6.62 14.32
N VAL A 202 16.62 5.63 13.45
CA VAL A 202 15.87 5.72 12.19
C VAL A 202 14.82 4.62 12.13
N ILE A 203 13.54 4.99 12.01
CA ILE A 203 12.46 4.06 11.64
C ILE A 203 12.26 4.19 10.13
N ALA A 204 12.57 3.13 9.39
CA ALA A 204 12.49 3.13 7.94
C ALA A 204 11.41 2.16 7.45
N CYS A 205 10.32 2.70 6.89
CA CYS A 205 9.12 1.99 6.50
C CYS A 205 9.18 1.55 5.03
N GLY A 206 8.87 0.29 4.77
CA GLY A 206 8.80 -0.26 3.43
C GLY A 206 10.00 0.14 2.56
N ILE A 207 9.76 0.72 1.41
CA ILE A 207 10.81 1.15 0.46
C ILE A 207 11.74 2.24 1.03
N GLY A 208 11.29 3.00 2.03
CA GLY A 208 12.13 3.99 2.73
C GLY A 208 13.39 3.38 3.35
N TYR A 209 13.34 2.07 3.67
CA TYR A 209 14.52 1.33 4.11
C TYR A 209 15.60 1.24 3.01
N ASN A 210 15.20 1.01 1.77
CA ASN A 210 16.16 0.98 0.66
C ASN A 210 16.77 2.35 0.42
N TYR A 211 15.99 3.42 0.50
CA TYR A 211 16.50 4.78 0.33
C TYR A 211 17.51 5.14 1.41
N LEU A 212 17.28 4.66 2.65
CA LEU A 212 18.27 4.80 3.71
C LEU A 212 19.57 4.05 3.35
N MET A 213 19.45 2.77 2.99
CA MET A 213 20.62 1.92 2.75
C MET A 213 21.43 2.32 1.52
N GLU A 214 20.82 2.91 0.50
CA GLU A 214 21.56 3.49 -0.63
C GLU A 214 22.50 4.63 -0.22
N ASN A 215 22.18 5.34 0.88
CA ASN A 215 23.03 6.37 1.42
C ASN A 215 24.18 5.84 2.31
N PHE A 216 24.11 4.56 2.70
CA PHE A 216 25.09 3.91 3.58
C PHE A 216 25.51 2.54 3.03
N PRO A 217 26.18 2.48 1.85
CA PRO A 217 26.55 1.22 1.21
C PRO A 217 27.51 0.37 2.05
N GLU A 218 28.34 1.01 2.89
CA GLU A 218 29.28 0.34 3.82
C GLU A 218 28.62 -0.03 5.17
N GLY A 219 27.32 0.28 5.34
CA GLY A 219 26.58 0.07 6.57
C GLY A 219 26.16 1.37 7.24
N CYS A 220 25.02 1.35 7.91
CA CYS A 220 24.48 2.51 8.61
C CYS A 220 24.94 2.50 10.08
N ASP A 221 25.55 3.60 10.53
CA ASP A 221 26.02 3.75 11.91
C ASP A 221 24.89 4.15 12.90
N PHE A 222 23.72 4.50 12.42
CA PHE A 222 22.55 4.77 13.27
C PHE A 222 21.84 3.46 13.66
N PRO A 223 21.21 3.39 14.85
CA PRO A 223 20.22 2.35 15.12
C PRO A 223 19.05 2.47 14.11
N VAL A 224 18.72 1.37 13.46
CA VAL A 224 17.68 1.31 12.42
C VAL A 224 16.63 0.28 12.79
N LEU A 225 15.37 0.69 12.82
CA LEU A 225 14.23 -0.19 12.80
C LEU A 225 13.65 -0.21 11.39
N LYS A 226 13.94 -1.28 10.64
CA LYS A 226 13.21 -1.58 9.42
C LYS A 226 11.81 -2.00 9.80
N LEU A 227 10.81 -1.31 9.26
CA LEU A 227 9.39 -1.54 9.54
C LEU A 227 8.64 -1.91 8.26
N SER A 228 8.22 -3.16 8.18
CA SER A 228 7.53 -3.73 7.01
C SER A 228 6.25 -4.48 7.38
N GLN A 229 5.95 -4.64 8.67
CA GLN A 229 4.73 -5.23 9.20
C GLN A 229 4.17 -4.41 10.35
N TYR A 230 2.86 -4.17 10.31
CA TYR A 230 2.08 -3.48 11.34
C TYR A 230 1.02 -4.42 11.95
N PRO A 231 0.48 -4.11 13.16
CA PRO A 231 0.63 -2.86 13.92
C PRO A 231 2.06 -2.59 14.38
N LEU A 232 2.31 -1.37 14.86
CA LEU A 232 3.65 -0.93 15.25
C LEU A 232 4.28 -1.85 16.32
N PRO A 233 5.55 -2.28 16.14
CA PRO A 233 6.31 -3.05 17.13
C PRO A 233 6.76 -2.13 18.27
N LYS A 234 5.91 -1.97 19.27
CA LYS A 234 6.07 -0.95 20.31
C LYS A 234 7.29 -1.16 21.19
N GLU A 235 7.70 -2.42 21.42
CA GLU A 235 8.88 -2.73 22.24
C GLU A 235 10.17 -2.30 21.53
N SER A 236 10.31 -2.63 20.25
CA SER A 236 11.44 -2.18 19.43
C SER A 236 11.51 -0.65 19.33
N ILE A 237 10.36 0.01 19.20
CA ILE A 237 10.28 1.47 19.16
C ILE A 237 10.70 2.09 20.50
N ARG A 238 10.21 1.57 21.63
CA ARG A 238 10.61 2.04 22.97
C ARG A 238 12.10 1.83 23.21
N ARG A 239 12.63 0.66 22.86
CA ARG A 239 14.06 0.39 22.92
C ARG A 239 14.88 1.43 22.16
N MET A 240 14.46 1.79 20.96
CA MET A 240 15.12 2.85 20.18
C MET A 240 15.06 4.20 20.90
N ALA A 241 13.91 4.57 21.46
CA ALA A 241 13.71 5.83 22.19
C ALA A 241 14.54 5.93 23.48
N GLU A 242 14.83 4.79 24.13
CA GLU A 242 15.72 4.73 25.29
C GLU A 242 17.19 4.91 24.91
N MET A 243 17.57 4.48 23.72
CA MET A 243 18.94 4.54 23.22
C MET A 243 19.26 5.87 22.54
N CYS A 244 18.30 6.49 21.88
CA CYS A 244 18.50 7.62 20.99
C CYS A 244 17.85 8.90 21.53
N LYS A 245 18.48 10.05 21.27
CA LYS A 245 17.95 11.36 21.66
C LYS A 245 16.77 11.80 20.78
N GLU A 246 16.80 11.40 19.53
CA GLU A 246 15.76 11.69 18.56
C GLU A 246 15.51 10.49 17.63
N ILE A 247 14.35 10.43 17.01
CA ILE A 247 13.95 9.40 16.05
C ILE A 247 13.54 10.10 14.75
N LEU A 248 14.18 9.71 13.65
CA LEU A 248 13.78 10.08 12.30
C LEU A 248 12.90 8.99 11.72
N VAL A 249 11.71 9.36 11.22
CA VAL A 249 10.79 8.44 10.54
C VAL A 249 10.88 8.65 9.03
N LEU A 250 11.32 7.61 8.33
CA LEU A 250 11.36 7.56 6.87
C LEU A 250 10.18 6.73 6.37
N GLU A 251 9.11 7.39 5.97
CA GLU A 251 7.91 6.74 5.44
C GLU A 251 7.44 7.40 4.16
N ASP A 252 7.08 6.58 3.17
CA ASP A 252 6.62 7.05 1.88
C ASP A 252 5.09 7.12 1.87
N GLY A 253 4.55 8.31 1.60
CA GLY A 253 3.12 8.65 1.74
C GLY A 253 2.86 9.60 2.91
N GLN A 254 1.78 9.37 3.65
CA GLN A 254 1.38 10.23 4.77
C GLN A 254 2.16 9.90 6.06
N PRO A 255 2.21 10.79 7.04
CA PRO A 255 2.93 10.59 8.30
C PRO A 255 2.19 9.62 9.25
N PHE A 256 1.99 8.39 8.80
CA PHE A 256 1.22 7.36 9.48
C PHE A 256 1.90 6.84 10.74
N VAL A 257 3.21 6.60 10.68
CA VAL A 257 4.00 6.14 11.82
C VAL A 257 4.31 7.31 12.74
N GLU A 258 4.74 8.43 12.16
CA GLU A 258 5.11 9.64 12.91
C GLU A 258 3.97 10.11 13.83
N GLU A 259 2.72 10.15 13.33
CA GLU A 259 1.54 10.50 14.13
C GLU A 259 1.28 9.55 15.30
N GLN A 260 1.58 8.26 15.13
CA GLN A 260 1.32 7.26 16.17
C GLN A 260 2.39 7.27 17.26
N LEU A 261 3.60 7.75 16.98
CA LEU A 261 4.69 7.76 17.95
C LEU A 261 4.38 8.62 19.17
N ALA A 262 3.60 9.68 19.04
CA ALA A 262 3.18 10.55 20.13
C ALA A 262 2.47 9.79 21.30
N GLY A 263 1.80 8.66 21.00
CA GLY A 263 1.16 7.81 21.99
C GLY A 263 2.04 6.67 22.53
N ILE A 264 3.26 6.53 22.05
CA ILE A 264 4.15 5.39 22.37
C ILE A 264 5.40 5.88 23.11
N LEU A 265 5.94 7.02 22.70
CA LEU A 265 7.23 7.52 23.15
C LEU A 265 7.11 8.36 24.43
N PRO A 266 8.15 8.35 25.29
CA PRO A 266 8.27 9.33 26.35
C PRO A 266 8.42 10.76 25.78
N THR A 267 7.89 11.76 26.50
CA THR A 267 7.86 13.16 26.07
C THR A 267 9.24 13.78 25.80
N ALA A 268 10.30 13.16 26.28
CA ALA A 268 11.68 13.65 26.09
C ALA A 268 12.30 13.24 24.72
N CYS A 269 11.73 12.28 24.02
CA CYS A 269 12.24 11.85 22.74
C CYS A 269 11.69 12.73 21.60
N ARG A 270 12.57 13.39 20.86
CA ARG A 270 12.18 14.19 19.69
C ARG A 270 11.93 13.28 18.49
N VAL A 271 10.76 13.40 17.89
CA VAL A 271 10.42 12.75 16.61
C VAL A 271 10.65 13.73 15.47
N ARG A 272 11.29 13.26 14.42
CA ARG A 272 11.58 14.01 13.19
C ARG A 272 11.02 13.26 11.98
N GLY A 273 10.44 13.97 11.05
CA GLY A 273 9.85 13.36 9.85
C GLY A 273 9.15 14.41 8.97
N ARG A 274 8.02 14.02 8.40
CA ARG A 274 7.25 14.88 7.50
C ARG A 274 6.49 16.00 8.24
N LEU A 275 6.05 15.74 9.47
CA LEU A 275 5.32 16.73 10.28
C LEU A 275 6.23 17.82 10.84
N THR A 276 7.49 17.49 11.08
CA THR A 276 8.49 18.45 11.59
C THR A 276 9.19 19.24 10.48
N GLY A 277 8.94 18.88 9.21
CA GLY A 277 9.59 19.51 8.06
C GLY A 277 11.02 19.04 7.79
N ASP A 278 11.49 18.01 8.51
CA ASP A 278 12.78 17.38 8.23
C ASP A 278 12.76 16.57 6.92
N LEU A 279 11.58 16.12 6.51
CA LEU A 279 11.32 15.47 5.22
C LEU A 279 10.25 16.24 4.43
N PRO A 280 10.24 16.15 3.08
CA PRO A 280 9.19 16.78 2.28
C PRO A 280 7.79 16.32 2.73
N ARG A 281 6.86 17.27 2.93
CA ARG A 281 5.48 16.97 3.39
C ARG A 281 4.68 16.21 2.33
N THR A 282 4.98 16.44 1.07
CA THR A 282 4.31 15.83 -0.09
C THR A 282 5.31 15.19 -1.03
N GLY A 283 4.85 14.31 -1.87
CA GLY A 283 5.67 13.61 -2.85
C GLY A 283 6.37 12.36 -2.29
N GLU A 284 6.93 11.57 -3.21
CA GLU A 284 7.67 10.37 -2.84
C GLU A 284 9.00 10.70 -2.14
N LEU A 285 9.45 9.81 -1.28
CA LEU A 285 10.82 9.84 -0.80
C LEU A 285 11.76 9.31 -1.89
N THR A 286 12.98 9.80 -1.84
CA THR A 286 14.08 9.32 -2.69
C THR A 286 15.35 9.26 -1.86
N PRO A 287 16.37 8.49 -2.25
CA PRO A 287 17.66 8.50 -1.57
C PRO A 287 18.22 9.92 -1.39
N ASP A 288 18.00 10.80 -2.37
CA ASP A 288 18.54 12.16 -2.36
C ASP A 288 17.81 13.10 -1.41
N ASN A 289 16.48 13.07 -1.38
CA ASN A 289 15.71 14.01 -0.57
C ASN A 289 15.68 13.70 0.94
N ILE A 290 16.10 12.49 1.34
CA ILE A 290 16.29 12.15 2.76
C ILE A 290 17.66 12.54 3.31
N ARG A 291 18.65 12.83 2.45
CA ARG A 291 20.04 13.11 2.85
C ARG A 291 20.17 14.26 3.88
N PRO A 292 19.50 15.41 3.71
CA PRO A 292 19.59 16.50 4.69
C PRO A 292 19.09 16.09 6.08
N ALA A 293 18.02 15.29 6.16
CA ALA A 293 17.50 14.80 7.44
C ALA A 293 18.48 13.87 8.17
N LEU A 294 19.35 13.18 7.42
CA LEU A 294 20.42 12.32 7.92
C LEU A 294 21.74 13.08 8.21
N GLY A 295 21.77 14.40 8.01
CA GLY A 295 22.99 15.22 8.14
C GLY A 295 24.00 15.01 7.02
N LEU A 296 23.59 14.42 5.90
CA LEU A 296 24.45 14.18 4.72
C LEU A 296 24.39 15.39 3.78
N VAL A 297 25.48 15.60 3.03
CA VAL A 297 25.51 16.62 1.98
C VAL A 297 24.46 16.33 0.93
N PRO A 298 23.63 17.32 0.51
CA PRO A 298 22.68 17.16 -0.56
C PRO A 298 23.35 16.58 -1.82
N ALA A 299 22.65 15.71 -2.53
CA ALA A 299 23.15 15.18 -3.78
C ALA A 299 23.19 16.30 -4.85
N THR A 300 24.26 16.36 -5.61
CA THR A 300 24.34 17.22 -6.80
C THR A 300 23.79 16.42 -7.98
N GLY A 301 22.61 16.82 -8.45
CA GLY A 301 22.00 16.20 -9.63
C GLY A 301 22.85 16.46 -10.88
N PHE A 302 22.66 15.60 -11.87
CA PHE A 302 23.20 15.82 -13.22
C PHE A 302 22.35 16.85 -13.96
N ILE A 303 22.99 17.69 -14.76
CA ILE A 303 22.29 18.58 -15.69
C ILE A 303 21.61 17.67 -16.73
N ALA A 304 20.30 17.84 -16.90
CA ALA A 304 19.57 17.10 -17.92
C ALA A 304 20.13 17.41 -19.30
N SER A 305 20.30 16.36 -20.11
CA SER A 305 20.71 16.54 -21.51
C SER A 305 19.66 17.34 -22.28
N GLU A 306 20.08 18.15 -23.25
CA GLU A 306 19.19 18.87 -24.18
C GLU A 306 18.25 17.96 -24.97
N HIS A 307 18.58 16.67 -25.05
CA HIS A 307 17.74 15.65 -25.70
C HIS A 307 16.59 15.15 -24.79
N VAL A 308 16.59 15.51 -23.50
CA VAL A 308 15.50 15.19 -22.59
C VAL A 308 14.37 16.19 -22.76
N VAL A 309 13.30 15.77 -23.42
CA VAL A 309 12.10 16.58 -23.62
C VAL A 309 10.98 16.16 -22.68
N PRO A 310 10.17 17.11 -22.16
CA PRO A 310 8.98 16.79 -21.38
C PRO A 310 8.02 15.90 -22.20
N ARG A 311 7.45 14.91 -21.52
CA ARG A 311 6.43 14.03 -22.11
C ARG A 311 5.14 14.15 -21.29
N PRO A 312 4.39 15.26 -21.43
CA PRO A 312 3.12 15.40 -20.75
C PRO A 312 2.15 14.30 -21.18
N PRO A 313 1.26 13.85 -20.29
CA PRO A 313 0.22 12.90 -20.65
C PRO A 313 -0.57 13.40 -21.87
N ALA A 314 -0.77 12.53 -22.84
CA ALA A 314 -1.54 12.84 -24.05
C ALA A 314 -2.21 11.57 -24.58
N LEU A 315 -3.33 11.74 -25.29
CA LEU A 315 -3.99 10.64 -25.99
C LEU A 315 -3.06 10.11 -27.09
N CYS A 316 -2.93 8.79 -27.15
CA CYS A 316 -2.08 8.11 -28.13
C CYS A 316 -2.46 8.48 -29.57
N THR A 317 -1.51 8.40 -30.48
CA THR A 317 -1.79 8.51 -31.93
C THR A 317 -2.68 7.35 -32.36
N GLY A 318 -3.76 7.64 -33.08
CA GLY A 318 -4.76 6.64 -33.50
C GLY A 318 -5.70 6.15 -32.39
N CYS A 319 -5.72 6.83 -31.25
CA CYS A 319 -6.65 6.51 -30.18
C CYS A 319 -8.08 6.95 -30.55
N GLY A 320 -9.05 6.03 -30.43
CA GLY A 320 -10.48 6.35 -30.73
C GLY A 320 -11.07 7.45 -29.87
N HIS A 321 -10.50 7.74 -28.68
CA HIS A 321 -10.93 8.89 -27.88
C HIS A 321 -10.70 10.22 -28.60
N ARG A 322 -9.71 10.33 -29.48
CA ARG A 322 -9.46 11.55 -30.26
C ARG A 322 -10.63 11.83 -31.20
N ASP A 323 -11.03 10.81 -31.96
CA ASP A 323 -12.15 10.91 -32.90
C ASP A 323 -13.46 11.21 -32.15
N MET A 324 -13.67 10.57 -31.02
CA MET A 324 -14.84 10.80 -30.16
C MET A 324 -14.87 12.24 -29.65
N TYR A 325 -13.76 12.81 -29.18
CA TYR A 325 -13.73 14.20 -28.68
C TYR A 325 -13.87 15.22 -29.79
N GLU A 326 -13.36 14.94 -31.00
CA GLU A 326 -13.59 15.78 -32.16
C GLU A 326 -15.08 15.82 -32.52
N ALA A 327 -15.73 14.65 -32.59
CA ALA A 327 -17.17 14.55 -32.86
C ALA A 327 -18.00 15.21 -31.74
N LEU A 328 -17.65 14.97 -30.47
CA LEU A 328 -18.33 15.57 -29.31
C LEU A 328 -18.25 17.09 -29.36
N ASN A 329 -17.10 17.66 -29.67
CA ASN A 329 -16.92 19.11 -29.78
C ASN A 329 -17.74 19.73 -30.92
N VAL A 330 -18.02 19.00 -32.00
CA VAL A 330 -18.92 19.44 -33.04
C VAL A 330 -20.34 19.54 -32.51
N VAL A 331 -20.82 18.47 -31.87
CA VAL A 331 -22.21 18.41 -31.35
C VAL A 331 -22.44 19.43 -30.23
N VAL A 332 -21.52 19.56 -29.28
CA VAL A 332 -21.66 20.47 -28.12
C VAL A 332 -21.78 21.95 -28.55
N ARG A 333 -21.21 22.32 -29.70
CA ARG A 333 -21.39 23.70 -30.25
C ARG A 333 -22.85 24.06 -30.54
N GLU A 334 -23.71 23.06 -30.81
CA GLU A 334 -25.14 23.25 -31.04
C GLU A 334 -25.90 23.43 -29.71
N PHE A 335 -25.25 23.14 -28.58
CA PHE A 335 -25.84 23.20 -27.24
C PHE A 335 -24.95 24.02 -26.29
N PRO A 336 -25.00 25.37 -26.34
CA PRO A 336 -24.07 26.24 -25.60
C PRO A 336 -24.03 26.02 -24.08
N ASP A 337 -25.13 25.56 -23.51
CA ASP A 337 -25.27 25.31 -22.06
C ASP A 337 -24.89 23.86 -21.65
N ALA A 338 -24.60 23.00 -22.62
CA ALA A 338 -24.22 21.62 -22.34
C ALA A 338 -22.89 21.54 -21.55
N LYS A 339 -22.84 20.63 -20.59
CA LYS A 339 -21.64 20.30 -19.83
C LYS A 339 -21.31 18.83 -20.05
N VAL A 340 -20.05 18.55 -20.27
CA VAL A 340 -19.53 17.20 -20.48
C VAL A 340 -18.81 16.75 -19.22
N PHE A 341 -19.27 15.65 -18.66
CA PHE A 341 -18.67 14.97 -17.52
C PHE A 341 -18.05 13.66 -17.99
N SER A 342 -16.93 13.28 -17.43
CA SER A 342 -16.21 12.08 -17.82
C SER A 342 -15.67 11.35 -16.60
N ASP A 343 -15.36 10.08 -16.78
CA ASP A 343 -14.69 9.28 -15.79
C ASP A 343 -13.17 9.57 -15.76
N ILE A 344 -12.49 9.09 -14.72
CA ILE A 344 -11.04 9.17 -14.61
C ILE A 344 -10.36 8.10 -15.47
N GLY A 345 -9.27 8.46 -16.11
CA GLY A 345 -8.50 7.58 -16.99
C GLY A 345 -8.01 8.32 -18.24
N CYS A 346 -7.85 7.64 -19.37
CA CYS A 346 -7.52 8.30 -20.64
C CYS A 346 -8.57 9.34 -21.07
N TYR A 347 -9.80 9.18 -20.61
CA TYR A 347 -10.88 10.15 -20.83
C TYR A 347 -10.53 11.54 -20.31
N THR A 348 -9.91 11.63 -19.12
CA THR A 348 -9.52 12.92 -18.51
C THR A 348 -8.60 13.74 -19.42
N LEU A 349 -7.83 13.07 -20.29
CA LEU A 349 -6.95 13.76 -21.24
C LEU A 349 -7.71 14.55 -22.31
N GLY A 350 -9.01 14.29 -22.47
CA GLY A 350 -9.91 15.12 -23.29
C GLY A 350 -10.11 16.55 -22.75
N ALA A 351 -9.78 16.83 -21.49
CA ALA A 351 -9.76 18.17 -20.92
C ALA A 351 -8.57 19.01 -21.42
N LEU A 352 -7.52 18.36 -21.92
CA LEU A 352 -6.30 19.02 -22.40
C LEU A 352 -6.42 19.46 -23.86
N PRO A 353 -5.60 20.42 -24.32
CA PRO A 353 -5.47 20.72 -25.74
C PRO A 353 -5.09 19.47 -26.55
N PRO A 354 -5.57 19.33 -27.81
CA PRO A 354 -6.38 20.30 -28.55
C PRO A 354 -7.88 20.23 -28.27
N PHE A 355 -8.37 19.20 -27.56
CA PHE A 355 -9.80 18.91 -27.46
C PHE A 355 -10.54 19.87 -26.52
N ARG A 356 -10.11 19.98 -25.25
CA ARG A 356 -10.80 20.76 -24.21
C ARG A 356 -12.32 20.43 -24.14
N ALA A 357 -12.65 19.14 -24.32
CA ALA A 357 -14.01 18.65 -24.50
C ALA A 357 -14.69 18.28 -23.17
N ILE A 358 -13.96 18.27 -22.08
CA ILE A 358 -14.46 17.85 -20.76
C ILE A 358 -14.42 19.02 -19.80
N HIS A 359 -15.49 19.14 -19.01
CA HIS A 359 -15.67 20.20 -18.03
C HIS A 359 -15.34 19.74 -16.61
N THR A 360 -15.53 18.43 -16.34
CA THR A 360 -15.15 17.77 -15.08
C THR A 360 -15.10 16.26 -15.27
#